data_fc98551f3eb4821c7e64729c332d01f6
#
_entry.id   fc98551f3eb4821c7e64729c332d01f6
#
_cell.length_a   1.000
_cell.length_b   1.000
_cell.length_c   1.000
_cell.angle_alpha   90.00
_cell.angle_beta   90.00
_cell.angle_gamma   90.00
#
_symmetry.space_group_name_H-M   'P 1'
#
loop_
_entity.id
_entity.type
_entity.pdbx_description
1 polymer ?
#
loop_
_entity_poly.entity_id
_entity_poly.type
_entity_poly.pdbx_seq_one_letter_code
_entity_poly.pdbx_strand_id
1 'polypeptide(L)'
;MSIQPDLLKAVLQPLLSAGHNASAAGISDALASMMSVNADVHMCHPFGDIKGPSAWFKACFEPLLLAMPDLERRELVVVAGTTEAGQHWVGTCGNYMGKFVAPWMGIVPTGRLAYMRYHEFYRIEDGEVVEVQAIWDIPELMMQAQQWPMAPQLGDSLCTPSPMTQDGLRTQDDFVGQGAQTQAHVLTMLNDMCKHPSQGGPEVMNLSTYWHPRFNWYGPAGIGVGRGEQGFRDWHQIPFLRAMPDRALDPSGLTSHWVAQGNYVCETGWPNMR
;
A
#
# COMPACT_ATOMS: atom_id res chain seq x y z
N MET A 1 5.37 9.08 24.62
CA MET A 1 4.43 10.16 24.21
C MET A 1 4.09 9.92 22.75
N SER A 2 2.82 9.95 22.36
CA SER A 2 2.44 9.87 20.95
C SER A 2 2.88 11.16 20.24
N ILE A 3 3.64 11.03 19.16
CA ILE A 3 3.95 12.17 18.29
C ILE A 3 2.70 12.53 17.50
N GLN A 4 2.45 13.83 17.29
CA GLN A 4 1.32 14.27 16.46
C GLN A 4 1.45 13.74 15.03
N PRO A 5 0.38 13.21 14.42
CA PRO A 5 0.41 12.66 13.05
C PRO A 5 0.97 13.63 12.02
N ASP A 6 0.70 14.91 12.15
CA ASP A 6 1.19 15.95 11.22
C ASP A 6 2.71 16.07 11.21
N LEU A 7 3.36 15.92 12.38
CA LEU A 7 4.82 15.95 12.46
C LEU A 7 5.44 14.73 11.76
N LEU A 8 4.78 13.57 11.83
CA LEU A 8 5.22 12.38 11.13
C LEU A 8 5.06 12.53 9.61
N LYS A 9 3.91 13.05 9.16
CA LYS A 9 3.67 13.32 7.73
C LYS A 9 4.63 14.36 7.17
N ALA A 10 5.04 15.34 7.97
CA ALA A 10 5.99 16.37 7.56
C ALA A 10 7.36 15.80 7.17
N VAL A 11 7.78 14.67 7.75
CA VAL A 11 9.02 13.97 7.37
C VAL A 11 8.98 13.52 5.92
N LEU A 12 7.80 13.10 5.41
CA LEU A 12 7.63 12.64 4.03
C LEU A 12 7.38 13.78 3.04
N GLN A 13 7.17 15.01 3.50
CA GLN A 13 6.83 16.15 2.64
C GLN A 13 7.80 16.35 1.47
N PRO A 14 9.13 16.17 1.60
CA PRO A 14 10.04 16.25 0.47
C PRO A 14 9.65 15.30 -0.69
N LEU A 15 9.38 14.03 -0.38
CA LEU A 15 8.99 13.03 -1.39
C LEU A 15 7.59 13.32 -1.96
N LEU A 16 6.63 13.68 -1.12
CA LEU A 16 5.27 14.01 -1.55
C LEU A 16 5.30 15.19 -2.52
N SER A 17 6.08 16.24 -2.22
CA SER A 17 6.23 17.42 -3.10
C SER A 17 6.97 17.10 -4.39
N ALA A 18 8.11 16.37 -4.32
CA ALA A 18 8.88 16.01 -5.50
C ALA A 18 8.11 15.05 -6.43
N GLY A 19 7.21 14.25 -5.89
CA GLY A 19 6.42 13.28 -6.63
C GLY A 19 5.39 13.88 -7.58
N HIS A 20 4.89 15.09 -7.33
CA HIS A 20 3.89 15.74 -8.19
C HIS A 20 4.40 16.09 -9.59
N ASN A 21 5.69 16.26 -9.74
CA ASN A 21 6.37 16.49 -11.02
C ASN A 21 7.76 15.86 -10.92
N ALA A 22 7.77 14.53 -10.96
CA ALA A 22 8.94 13.76 -10.60
C ALA A 22 10.09 13.95 -11.57
N SER A 23 11.24 14.30 -11.03
CA SER A 23 12.51 14.33 -11.74
C SER A 23 13.57 13.52 -11.01
N ALA A 24 14.58 13.03 -11.72
CA ALA A 24 15.63 12.21 -11.12
C ALA A 24 16.33 12.94 -9.96
N ALA A 25 16.71 14.21 -10.14
CA ALA A 25 17.30 15.01 -9.08
C ALA A 25 16.34 15.23 -7.92
N GLY A 26 15.09 15.66 -8.22
CA GLY A 26 14.10 15.95 -7.17
C GLY A 26 13.78 14.76 -6.30
N ILE A 27 13.57 13.58 -6.87
CA ILE A 27 13.31 12.35 -6.10
C ILE A 27 14.56 11.93 -5.31
N SER A 28 15.75 11.93 -5.94
CA SER A 28 17.00 11.59 -5.25
C SER A 28 17.27 12.48 -4.04
N ASP A 29 17.11 13.82 -4.22
CA ASP A 29 17.32 14.79 -3.14
C ASP A 29 16.27 14.64 -2.03
N ALA A 30 15.02 14.41 -2.41
CA ALA A 30 13.93 14.16 -1.45
C ALA A 30 14.23 12.93 -0.57
N LEU A 31 14.60 11.81 -1.18
CA LEU A 31 14.94 10.58 -0.45
C LEU A 31 16.14 10.80 0.47
N ALA A 32 17.19 11.47 -0.02
CA ALA A 32 18.38 11.76 0.77
C ALA A 32 18.11 12.70 1.94
N SER A 33 17.13 13.61 1.81
CA SER A 33 16.79 14.58 2.86
C SER A 33 15.91 14.01 3.97
N MET A 34 15.12 12.97 3.68
CA MET A 34 14.16 12.44 4.64
C MET A 34 14.56 11.10 5.25
N MET A 35 15.54 10.39 4.67
CA MET A 35 15.88 9.03 5.07
C MET A 35 17.27 8.96 5.72
N SER A 36 17.39 8.13 6.73
CA SER A 36 18.69 7.70 7.22
C SER A 36 19.50 7.02 6.11
N VAL A 37 20.81 7.28 6.06
CA VAL A 37 21.72 6.65 5.08
C VAL A 37 21.74 5.14 5.18
N ASN A 38 21.38 4.59 6.35
CA ASN A 38 21.32 3.17 6.65
C ASN A 38 19.89 2.62 6.71
N ALA A 39 18.91 3.34 6.21
CA ALA A 39 17.52 2.89 6.23
C ALA A 39 17.36 1.54 5.52
N ASP A 40 16.57 0.66 6.12
CA ASP A 40 16.17 -0.60 5.50
C ASP A 40 14.97 -0.35 4.58
N VAL A 41 15.05 -0.87 3.35
CA VAL A 41 13.97 -0.74 2.37
C VAL A 41 13.58 -2.14 1.89
N HIS A 42 12.39 -2.56 2.27
CA HIS A 42 11.80 -3.83 1.87
C HIS A 42 10.84 -3.59 0.72
N MET A 43 11.27 -3.96 -0.49
CA MET A 43 10.47 -3.82 -1.71
C MET A 43 9.91 -5.16 -2.16
N CYS A 44 8.76 -5.12 -2.81
CA CYS A 44 8.20 -6.28 -3.47
C CYS A 44 9.17 -6.87 -4.52
N HIS A 45 8.97 -8.14 -4.86
CA HIS A 45 9.69 -8.75 -5.98
C HIS A 45 9.51 -7.92 -7.28
N PRO A 46 10.56 -7.73 -8.09
CA PRO A 46 11.87 -8.37 -8.02
C PRO A 46 12.96 -7.54 -7.30
N PHE A 47 12.64 -6.44 -6.64
CA PHE A 47 13.62 -5.54 -6.04
C PHE A 47 14.26 -6.13 -4.77
N GLY A 48 13.44 -6.72 -3.87
CA GLY A 48 13.91 -7.28 -2.61
C GLY A 48 14.38 -6.24 -1.60
N ASP A 49 15.31 -6.64 -0.72
CA ASP A 49 15.84 -5.79 0.33
C ASP A 49 16.95 -4.87 -0.21
N ILE A 50 16.83 -3.58 0.10
CA ILE A 50 17.72 -2.52 -0.36
C ILE A 50 18.18 -1.72 0.87
N LYS A 51 19.38 -1.14 0.83
CA LYS A 51 19.93 -0.35 1.94
C LYS A 51 20.17 1.09 1.51
N GLY A 52 19.50 1.99 2.17
CA GLY A 52 19.67 3.44 2.05
C GLY A 52 19.00 4.10 0.83
N PRO A 53 18.84 5.43 0.88
CA PRO A 53 18.10 6.21 -0.11
C PRO A 53 18.70 6.16 -1.52
N SER A 54 20.02 6.23 -1.64
CA SER A 54 20.70 6.22 -2.94
C SER A 54 20.53 4.90 -3.69
N ALA A 55 20.61 3.77 -2.97
CA ALA A 55 20.43 2.46 -3.58
C ALA A 55 18.95 2.25 -3.98
N TRP A 56 18.01 2.70 -3.14
CA TRP A 56 16.58 2.65 -3.47
C TRP A 56 16.25 3.50 -4.70
N PHE A 57 16.77 4.73 -4.77
CA PHE A 57 16.61 5.57 -5.95
C PHE A 57 17.11 4.86 -7.22
N LYS A 58 18.35 4.37 -7.21
CA LYS A 58 18.96 3.72 -8.38
C LYS A 58 18.26 2.43 -8.82
N ALA A 59 17.80 1.64 -7.86
CA ALA A 59 17.16 0.37 -8.17
C ALA A 59 15.72 0.53 -8.68
N CYS A 60 14.99 1.49 -8.15
CA CYS A 60 13.54 1.59 -8.34
C CYS A 60 13.11 2.83 -9.13
N PHE A 61 13.45 4.02 -8.65
CA PHE A 61 12.93 5.27 -9.22
C PHE A 61 13.64 5.68 -10.52
N GLU A 62 14.94 5.58 -10.58
CA GLU A 62 15.70 5.98 -11.77
C GLU A 62 15.25 5.21 -13.03
N PRO A 63 15.12 3.87 -13.01
CA PRO A 63 14.58 3.13 -14.16
C PRO A 63 13.12 3.46 -14.46
N LEU A 64 12.29 3.71 -13.45
CA LEU A 64 10.89 4.07 -13.64
C LEU A 64 10.76 5.45 -14.30
N LEU A 65 11.57 6.43 -13.88
CA LEU A 65 11.62 7.78 -14.49
C LEU A 65 12.11 7.75 -15.94
N LEU A 66 13.02 6.84 -16.28
CA LEU A 66 13.42 6.64 -17.67
C LEU A 66 12.28 6.05 -18.52
N ALA A 67 11.50 5.16 -17.92
CA ALA A 67 10.35 4.54 -18.59
C ALA A 67 9.15 5.49 -18.72
N MET A 68 8.96 6.36 -17.74
CA MET A 68 7.87 7.34 -17.64
C MET A 68 8.47 8.73 -17.33
N PRO A 69 8.95 9.49 -18.32
CA PRO A 69 9.63 10.78 -18.08
C PRO A 69 8.75 11.88 -17.49
N ASP A 70 7.44 11.76 -17.62
CA ASP A 70 6.42 12.63 -17.03
C ASP A 70 5.77 11.97 -15.80
N LEU A 71 6.53 11.16 -15.06
CA LEU A 71 6.03 10.45 -13.89
C LEU A 71 5.45 11.41 -12.86
N GLU A 72 4.26 11.08 -12.40
CA GLU A 72 3.58 11.73 -11.29
C GLU A 72 3.25 10.69 -10.21
N ARG A 73 3.54 11.01 -8.96
CA ARG A 73 3.10 10.24 -7.79
C ARG A 73 1.87 10.92 -7.19
N ARG A 74 0.75 10.22 -7.22
CA ARG A 74 -0.55 10.71 -6.73
C ARG A 74 -0.96 9.96 -5.49
N GLU A 75 -0.89 10.62 -4.35
CA GLU A 75 -1.42 10.10 -3.09
C GLU A 75 -2.95 10.08 -3.12
N LEU A 76 -3.52 8.98 -2.61
CA LEU A 76 -4.95 8.84 -2.34
C LEU A 76 -5.23 8.94 -0.85
N VAL A 77 -4.36 8.35 -0.03
CA VAL A 77 -4.45 8.31 1.43
C VAL A 77 -3.05 8.40 2.02
N VAL A 78 -2.89 9.23 3.04
CA VAL A 78 -1.69 9.34 3.89
C VAL A 78 -2.13 9.29 5.35
N VAL A 79 -1.79 8.22 6.04
CA VAL A 79 -2.17 7.94 7.43
C VAL A 79 -0.92 7.87 8.28
N ALA A 80 -0.91 8.53 9.42
CA ALA A 80 0.21 8.51 10.35
C ALA A 80 -0.25 8.16 11.76
N GLY A 81 0.61 7.49 12.50
CA GLY A 81 0.30 7.15 13.88
C GLY A 81 1.44 6.46 14.60
N THR A 82 1.15 6.09 15.84
CA THR A 82 2.05 5.32 16.70
C THR A 82 1.42 3.97 16.99
N THR A 83 2.15 2.89 16.74
CA THR A 83 1.72 1.52 17.03
C THR A 83 1.65 1.27 18.56
N GLU A 84 1.03 0.18 18.96
CA GLU A 84 1.02 -0.24 20.36
C GLU A 84 2.43 -0.48 20.93
N ALA A 85 3.38 -0.89 20.07
CA ALA A 85 4.78 -1.05 20.43
C ALA A 85 5.55 0.28 20.52
N GLY A 86 4.89 1.42 20.30
CA GLY A 86 5.51 2.74 20.38
C GLY A 86 6.27 3.18 19.14
N GLN A 87 6.21 2.43 18.05
CA GLN A 87 6.84 2.79 16.77
C GLN A 87 5.99 3.80 16.00
N HIS A 88 6.64 4.73 15.32
CA HIS A 88 5.99 5.75 14.52
C HIS A 88 6.01 5.36 13.04
N TRP A 89 4.84 5.31 12.42
CA TRP A 89 4.68 4.92 11.03
C TRP A 89 3.83 5.92 10.26
N VAL A 90 4.17 6.09 8.98
CA VAL A 90 3.32 6.75 7.99
C VAL A 90 3.05 5.75 6.88
N GLY A 91 1.78 5.43 6.65
CA GLY A 91 1.33 4.62 5.54
C GLY A 91 0.77 5.49 4.42
N THR A 92 1.18 5.23 3.20
CA THR A 92 0.70 5.93 2.00
C THR A 92 0.20 4.94 0.98
N CYS A 93 -0.89 5.26 0.29
CA CYS A 93 -1.28 4.57 -0.91
C CYS A 93 -1.65 5.57 -2.01
N GLY A 94 -1.42 5.16 -3.25
CA GLY A 94 -1.66 6.01 -4.40
C GLY A 94 -1.32 5.32 -5.71
N ASN A 95 -1.11 6.14 -6.73
CA ASN A 95 -0.71 5.66 -8.05
C ASN A 95 0.53 6.42 -8.55
N TYR A 96 1.49 5.69 -9.09
CA TYR A 96 2.46 6.22 -10.03
C TYR A 96 1.80 6.27 -11.40
N MET A 97 1.82 7.43 -12.06
CA MET A 97 1.18 7.64 -13.35
C MET A 97 2.13 8.38 -14.30
N GLY A 98 2.15 7.98 -15.56
CA GLY A 98 2.96 8.64 -16.58
C GLY A 98 2.77 8.00 -17.95
N LYS A 99 3.28 8.66 -18.98
CA LYS A 99 3.31 8.10 -20.33
C LYS A 99 4.42 7.05 -20.40
N PHE A 100 4.05 5.79 -20.51
CA PHE A 100 4.98 4.67 -20.57
C PHE A 100 5.63 4.56 -21.96
N VAL A 101 6.86 5.07 -22.11
CA VAL A 101 7.53 5.27 -23.41
C VAL A 101 8.79 4.44 -23.63
N ALA A 102 9.39 3.90 -22.57
CA ALA A 102 10.57 3.03 -22.67
C ALA A 102 10.38 1.74 -21.86
N PRO A 103 11.05 0.63 -22.24
CA PRO A 103 10.91 -0.64 -21.53
C PRO A 103 11.31 -0.51 -20.04
N TRP A 104 10.55 -1.14 -19.16
CA TRP A 104 10.82 -1.21 -17.74
C TRP A 104 10.65 -2.64 -17.24
N MET A 105 11.70 -3.22 -16.64
CA MET A 105 11.69 -4.60 -16.12
C MET A 105 11.26 -5.66 -17.17
N GLY A 106 11.56 -5.42 -18.45
CA GLY A 106 11.13 -6.30 -19.54
C GLY A 106 9.70 -6.05 -20.04
N ILE A 107 8.95 -5.15 -19.40
CA ILE A 107 7.61 -4.77 -19.85
C ILE A 107 7.76 -3.81 -21.04
N VAL A 108 7.10 -4.13 -22.14
CA VAL A 108 7.12 -3.32 -23.38
C VAL A 108 6.26 -2.05 -23.19
N PRO A 109 6.77 -0.86 -23.55
CA PRO A 109 6.03 0.38 -23.37
C PRO A 109 4.76 0.44 -24.19
N THR A 110 3.70 0.98 -23.61
CA THR A 110 2.41 1.16 -24.30
C THR A 110 2.37 2.40 -25.20
N GLY A 111 3.28 3.37 -25.00
CA GLY A 111 3.23 4.69 -25.60
C GLY A 111 2.05 5.55 -25.11
N ARG A 112 1.33 5.12 -24.10
CA ARG A 112 0.11 5.76 -23.56
C ARG A 112 0.29 6.05 -22.07
N LEU A 113 -0.64 6.82 -21.51
CA LEU A 113 -0.76 6.98 -20.07
C LEU A 113 -0.95 5.59 -19.45
N ALA A 114 -0.13 5.29 -18.46
CA ALA A 114 -0.21 4.09 -17.65
C ALA A 114 -0.19 4.47 -16.17
N TYR A 115 -0.65 3.56 -15.33
CA TYR A 115 -0.66 3.75 -13.89
C TYR A 115 -0.25 2.46 -13.19
N MET A 116 0.31 2.61 -12.01
CA MET A 116 0.72 1.51 -11.14
C MET A 116 0.41 1.90 -9.69
N ARG A 117 -0.47 1.13 -9.05
CA ARG A 117 -0.80 1.37 -7.65
C ARG A 117 0.39 1.04 -6.76
N TYR A 118 0.55 1.79 -5.68
CA TYR A 118 1.54 1.52 -4.65
C TYR A 118 0.91 1.59 -3.25
N HIS A 119 1.52 0.84 -2.34
CA HIS A 119 1.39 0.98 -0.90
C HIS A 119 2.79 1.05 -0.31
N GLU A 120 3.10 2.12 0.41
CA GLU A 120 4.40 2.36 0.99
C GLU A 120 4.23 2.81 2.44
N PHE A 121 5.00 2.20 3.32
CA PHE A 121 4.98 2.43 4.75
C PHE A 121 6.37 2.83 5.21
N TYR A 122 6.43 3.86 6.02
CA TYR A 122 7.67 4.50 6.45
C TYR A 122 7.72 4.52 7.97
N ARG A 123 8.71 3.85 8.56
CA ARG A 123 8.99 3.93 9.98
C ARG A 123 9.92 5.10 10.25
N ILE A 124 9.55 5.92 11.24
CA ILE A 124 10.23 7.16 11.56
C ILE A 124 10.83 7.07 12.96
N GLU A 125 12.11 7.38 13.08
CA GLU A 125 12.83 7.54 14.33
C GLU A 125 13.65 8.83 14.25
N ASP A 126 13.66 9.63 15.32
CA ASP A 126 14.43 10.88 15.44
C ASP A 126 14.26 11.86 14.27
N GLY A 127 13.09 11.85 13.63
CA GLY A 127 12.78 12.73 12.51
C GLY A 127 13.27 12.25 11.15
N GLU A 128 13.79 11.04 11.03
CA GLU A 128 14.22 10.40 9.79
C GLU A 128 13.49 9.10 9.53
N VAL A 129 13.31 8.75 8.27
CA VAL A 129 12.85 7.42 7.86
C VAL A 129 13.99 6.41 8.03
N VAL A 130 13.76 5.39 8.85
CA VAL A 130 14.75 4.32 9.13
C VAL A 130 14.38 2.98 8.50
N GLU A 131 13.12 2.82 8.09
CA GLU A 131 12.64 1.61 7.42
C GLU A 131 11.52 1.97 6.44
N VAL A 132 11.49 1.30 5.31
CA VAL A 132 10.42 1.36 4.32
C VAL A 132 9.95 -0.06 4.01
N GLN A 133 8.64 -0.25 3.97
CA GLN A 133 8.00 -1.47 3.45
C GLN A 133 7.09 -1.08 2.29
N ALA A 134 7.36 -1.58 1.10
CA ALA A 134 6.70 -1.09 -0.10
C ALA A 134 6.27 -2.21 -1.06
N ILE A 135 5.05 -2.08 -1.55
CA ILE A 135 4.50 -2.91 -2.61
C ILE A 135 4.07 -2.00 -3.77
N TRP A 136 4.65 -2.24 -4.94
CA TRP A 136 4.24 -1.66 -6.21
C TRP A 136 3.50 -2.70 -7.03
N ASP A 137 2.34 -2.40 -7.53
CA ASP A 137 1.52 -3.33 -8.32
C ASP A 137 2.03 -3.42 -9.76
N ILE A 138 3.25 -3.96 -9.91
CA ILE A 138 3.91 -4.17 -11.20
C ILE A 138 3.02 -4.99 -12.16
N PRO A 139 2.31 -6.05 -11.71
CA PRO A 139 1.36 -6.77 -12.54
C PRO A 139 0.29 -5.88 -13.18
N GLU A 140 -0.13 -4.80 -12.54
CA GLU A 140 -1.09 -3.86 -13.11
C GLU A 140 -0.54 -3.18 -14.38
N LEU A 141 0.74 -2.81 -14.38
CA LEU A 141 1.41 -2.29 -15.58
C LEU A 141 1.57 -3.35 -16.66
N MET A 142 1.88 -4.61 -16.28
CA MET A 142 1.94 -5.74 -17.23
C MET A 142 0.59 -5.97 -17.92
N MET A 143 -0.53 -5.88 -17.20
CA MET A 143 -1.87 -6.01 -17.77
C MET A 143 -2.18 -4.89 -18.76
N GLN A 144 -1.86 -3.64 -18.41
CA GLN A 144 -2.03 -2.48 -19.31
C GLN A 144 -1.19 -2.63 -20.58
N ALA A 145 -0.01 -3.24 -20.49
CA ALA A 145 0.86 -3.55 -21.61
C ALA A 145 0.47 -4.84 -22.37
N GLN A 146 -0.60 -5.52 -21.95
CA GLN A 146 -1.05 -6.80 -22.51
C GLN A 146 0.02 -7.91 -22.42
N GLN A 147 0.84 -7.89 -21.39
CA GLN A 147 1.93 -8.84 -21.14
C GLN A 147 1.75 -9.63 -19.83
N TRP A 148 0.52 -9.73 -19.34
CA TRP A 148 0.20 -10.56 -18.19
C TRP A 148 0.34 -12.06 -18.57
N PRO A 149 1.26 -12.81 -17.94
CA PRO A 149 1.58 -14.17 -18.37
C PRO A 149 0.64 -15.24 -17.82
N MET A 150 -0.27 -14.87 -16.93
CA MET A 150 -1.18 -15.80 -16.25
C MET A 150 -2.60 -15.70 -16.80
N ALA A 151 -3.50 -16.54 -16.29
CA ALA A 151 -4.91 -16.48 -16.63
C ALA A 151 -5.49 -15.08 -16.34
N PRO A 152 -6.54 -14.63 -17.05
CA PRO A 152 -7.24 -13.41 -16.73
C PRO A 152 -7.68 -13.39 -15.26
N GLN A 153 -7.55 -12.22 -14.61
CA GLN A 153 -8.07 -12.02 -13.26
C GLN A 153 -9.60 -12.16 -13.23
N LEU A 154 -10.14 -12.54 -12.10
CA LEU A 154 -11.59 -12.71 -11.92
C LEU A 154 -12.29 -11.37 -11.67
N GLY A 155 -11.64 -10.45 -10.96
CA GLY A 155 -12.14 -9.10 -10.72
C GLY A 155 -11.83 -8.14 -11.88
N ASP A 156 -12.31 -6.92 -11.76
CA ASP A 156 -12.07 -5.87 -12.75
C ASP A 156 -10.73 -5.16 -12.56
N SER A 157 -10.22 -4.58 -13.66
CA SER A 157 -9.11 -3.62 -13.61
C SER A 157 -9.68 -2.22 -13.45
N LEU A 158 -9.35 -1.57 -12.35
CA LEU A 158 -9.83 -0.22 -12.06
C LEU A 158 -8.73 0.61 -11.44
N CYS A 159 -8.44 1.76 -12.04
CA CYS A 159 -7.64 2.77 -11.36
C CYS A 159 -8.41 3.21 -10.10
N THR A 160 -7.86 2.88 -8.93
CA THR A 160 -8.51 3.16 -7.65
C THR A 160 -8.72 4.65 -7.48
N PRO A 161 -9.96 5.14 -7.35
CA PRO A 161 -10.22 6.55 -7.12
C PRO A 161 -9.87 6.93 -5.69
N SER A 162 -9.45 8.18 -5.49
CA SER A 162 -9.38 8.73 -4.13
C SER A 162 -10.79 8.91 -3.54
N PRO A 163 -10.93 8.91 -2.20
CA PRO A 163 -12.15 9.38 -1.56
C PRO A 163 -12.48 10.79 -2.04
N MET A 164 -13.73 11.04 -2.43
CA MET A 164 -14.16 12.34 -2.96
C MET A 164 -13.99 13.49 -1.94
N THR A 165 -14.04 13.17 -0.65
CA THR A 165 -13.81 14.12 0.45
C THR A 165 -12.35 14.52 0.61
N GLN A 166 -11.42 13.74 0.03
CA GLN A 166 -9.97 13.87 0.21
C GLN A 166 -9.51 13.93 1.69
N ASP A 167 -10.35 13.42 2.59
CA ASP A 167 -10.07 13.39 4.02
C ASP A 167 -8.89 12.46 4.39
N GLY A 168 -8.58 11.50 3.53
CA GLY A 168 -7.38 10.67 3.65
C GLY A 168 -6.05 11.40 3.41
N LEU A 169 -6.08 12.62 2.88
CA LEU A 169 -4.90 13.46 2.63
C LEU A 169 -4.73 14.60 3.64
N ARG A 170 -5.68 14.77 4.56
CA ARG A 170 -5.62 15.85 5.56
C ARG A 170 -4.44 15.67 6.49
N THR A 171 -3.81 16.78 6.83
CA THR A 171 -2.74 16.84 7.82
C THR A 171 -3.27 16.98 9.24
N GLN A 172 -4.40 17.64 9.44
CA GLN A 172 -5.00 17.84 10.75
C GLN A 172 -5.94 16.69 11.10
N ASP A 173 -5.78 16.17 12.31
CA ASP A 173 -6.70 15.18 12.87
C ASP A 173 -7.88 15.90 13.52
N ASP A 174 -8.91 16.18 12.72
CA ASP A 174 -10.15 16.82 13.19
C ASP A 174 -10.98 15.90 14.12
N PHE A 175 -10.56 14.63 14.27
CA PHE A 175 -11.34 13.57 14.91
C PHE A 175 -10.53 12.84 15.99
N VAL A 176 -10.15 13.55 17.04
CA VAL A 176 -9.39 12.98 18.17
C VAL A 176 -10.10 11.72 18.72
N GLY A 177 -9.37 10.61 18.73
CA GLY A 177 -9.87 9.32 19.22
C GLY A 177 -10.65 8.48 18.18
N GLN A 178 -11.06 9.02 17.05
CA GLN A 178 -11.79 8.26 16.02
C GLN A 178 -10.91 7.19 15.39
N GLY A 179 -9.63 7.45 15.14
CA GLY A 179 -8.69 6.47 14.59
C GLY A 179 -8.63 5.19 15.43
N ALA A 180 -8.57 5.32 16.77
CA ALA A 180 -8.57 4.16 17.66
C ALA A 180 -9.87 3.36 17.57
N GLN A 181 -11.01 4.00 17.44
CA GLN A 181 -12.30 3.32 17.25
C GLN A 181 -12.37 2.60 15.90
N THR A 182 -11.89 3.27 14.84
CA THR A 182 -11.82 2.69 13.50
C THR A 182 -10.90 1.47 13.48
N GLN A 183 -9.74 1.55 14.12
CA GLN A 183 -8.81 0.42 14.25
C GLN A 183 -9.44 -0.75 15.01
N ALA A 184 -10.09 -0.49 16.15
CA ALA A 184 -10.77 -1.52 16.92
C ALA A 184 -11.86 -2.22 16.10
N HIS A 185 -12.62 -1.47 15.29
CA HIS A 185 -13.62 -2.02 14.37
C HIS A 185 -12.99 -2.95 13.33
N VAL A 186 -11.89 -2.52 12.69
CA VAL A 186 -11.17 -3.33 11.69
C VAL A 186 -10.57 -4.58 12.32
N LEU A 187 -9.95 -4.48 13.49
CA LEU A 187 -9.38 -5.65 14.19
C LEU A 187 -10.47 -6.67 14.58
N THR A 188 -11.63 -6.20 15.03
CA THR A 188 -12.78 -7.09 15.33
C THR A 188 -13.25 -7.80 14.07
N MET A 189 -13.37 -7.09 12.96
CA MET A 189 -13.72 -7.66 11.65
C MET A 189 -12.72 -8.74 11.22
N LEU A 190 -11.42 -8.47 11.31
CA LEU A 190 -10.39 -9.45 10.93
C LEU A 190 -10.40 -10.68 11.82
N ASN A 191 -10.63 -10.53 13.12
CA ASN A 191 -10.79 -11.65 14.02
C ASN A 191 -11.98 -12.53 13.63
N ASP A 192 -13.09 -11.93 13.23
CA ASP A 192 -14.24 -12.68 12.74
C ASP A 192 -13.95 -13.34 11.38
N MET A 193 -13.25 -12.67 10.47
CA MET A 193 -12.82 -13.26 9.19
C MET A 193 -11.93 -14.50 9.39
N CYS A 194 -11.06 -14.50 10.39
CA CYS A 194 -10.16 -15.62 10.69
C CYS A 194 -10.88 -16.88 11.21
N LYS A 195 -12.16 -16.79 11.59
CA LYS A 195 -12.95 -17.94 12.01
C LYS A 195 -13.26 -18.91 10.86
N HIS A 196 -13.36 -18.37 9.64
CA HIS A 196 -13.59 -19.19 8.45
C HIS A 196 -12.25 -19.64 7.84
N PRO A 197 -12.10 -20.88 7.37
CA PRO A 197 -13.08 -21.99 7.38
C PRO A 197 -13.04 -22.89 8.63
N SER A 198 -12.13 -22.66 9.58
CA SER A 198 -11.85 -23.58 10.68
C SER A 198 -12.99 -23.71 11.70
N GLN A 199 -13.83 -22.69 11.85
CA GLN A 199 -14.91 -22.65 12.84
C GLN A 199 -16.31 -22.68 12.22
N GLY A 200 -16.42 -22.77 10.89
CA GLY A 200 -17.70 -22.83 10.19
C GLY A 200 -17.63 -22.34 8.76
N GLY A 201 -18.80 -22.19 8.14
CA GLY A 201 -18.94 -21.60 6.80
C GLY A 201 -18.70 -20.09 6.80
N PRO A 202 -18.95 -19.44 5.64
CA PRO A 202 -18.73 -17.99 5.50
C PRO A 202 -19.53 -17.13 6.48
N GLU A 203 -20.63 -17.64 6.99
CA GLU A 203 -21.52 -16.92 7.93
C GLU A 203 -20.82 -16.54 9.25
N VAL A 204 -19.82 -17.32 9.69
CA VAL A 204 -19.07 -17.02 10.92
C VAL A 204 -18.22 -15.76 10.83
N MET A 205 -17.95 -15.29 9.63
CA MET A 205 -17.19 -14.04 9.40
C MET A 205 -18.02 -12.79 9.69
N ASN A 206 -19.34 -12.89 9.65
CA ASN A 206 -20.28 -11.81 9.98
C ASN A 206 -20.00 -10.50 9.24
N LEU A 207 -19.53 -10.56 7.99
CA LEU A 207 -19.00 -9.42 7.21
C LEU A 207 -20.02 -8.30 7.00
N SER A 208 -21.29 -8.65 6.82
CA SER A 208 -22.38 -7.66 6.66
C SER A 208 -22.56 -6.73 7.87
N THR A 209 -22.05 -7.09 9.04
CA THR A 209 -22.05 -6.24 10.24
C THR A 209 -20.99 -5.16 10.17
N TYR A 210 -19.87 -5.43 9.47
CA TYR A 210 -18.74 -4.54 9.41
C TYR A 210 -18.71 -3.71 8.12
N TRP A 211 -19.15 -4.28 7.01
CA TRP A 211 -19.01 -3.68 5.70
C TRP A 211 -20.26 -2.92 5.26
N HIS A 212 -20.02 -1.74 4.72
CA HIS A 212 -21.09 -0.97 4.12
C HIS A 212 -21.70 -1.73 2.93
N PRO A 213 -23.04 -1.71 2.70
CA PRO A 213 -23.66 -2.44 1.59
C PRO A 213 -23.11 -2.08 0.19
N ARG A 214 -22.51 -0.89 0.03
CA ARG A 214 -21.81 -0.45 -1.19
C ARG A 214 -20.29 -0.58 -1.09
N PHE A 215 -19.81 -1.51 -0.28
CA PHE A 215 -18.39 -1.82 -0.13
C PHE A 215 -17.77 -2.26 -1.47
N ASN A 216 -16.57 -1.78 -1.75
CA ASN A 216 -15.70 -2.28 -2.80
C ASN A 216 -14.40 -2.78 -2.18
N TRP A 217 -13.93 -3.91 -2.68
CA TRP A 217 -12.63 -4.45 -2.35
C TRP A 217 -11.68 -4.21 -3.52
N TYR A 218 -10.60 -3.49 -3.26
CA TYR A 218 -9.61 -3.13 -4.27
C TYR A 218 -8.42 -4.08 -4.19
N GLY A 219 -8.58 -5.30 -4.70
CA GLY A 219 -7.51 -6.29 -4.78
C GLY A 219 -6.38 -5.86 -5.72
N PRO A 220 -5.15 -6.40 -5.53
CA PRO A 220 -4.05 -6.17 -6.45
C PRO A 220 -4.32 -6.80 -7.82
N ALA A 221 -3.55 -6.39 -8.82
CA ALA A 221 -3.60 -7.01 -10.13
C ALA A 221 -3.33 -8.52 -10.06
N GLY A 222 -4.02 -9.29 -10.89
CA GLY A 222 -4.06 -10.76 -10.82
C GLY A 222 -5.27 -11.27 -10.02
N ILE A 223 -5.76 -10.50 -9.04
CA ILE A 223 -7.02 -10.75 -8.33
C ILE A 223 -8.11 -9.81 -8.87
N GLY A 224 -7.83 -8.52 -8.90
CA GLY A 224 -8.73 -7.48 -9.38
C GLY A 224 -9.69 -6.95 -8.33
N VAL A 225 -10.51 -6.00 -8.74
CA VAL A 225 -11.48 -5.29 -7.90
C VAL A 225 -12.79 -6.08 -7.82
N GLY A 226 -13.31 -6.24 -6.60
CA GLY A 226 -14.59 -6.89 -6.31
C GLY A 226 -15.60 -5.93 -5.70
N ARG A 227 -16.88 -6.09 -6.03
CA ARG A 227 -17.97 -5.31 -5.48
C ARG A 227 -18.75 -6.09 -4.42
N GLY A 228 -18.89 -5.50 -3.24
CA GLY A 228 -19.65 -6.08 -2.14
C GLY A 228 -19.04 -7.35 -1.57
N GLU A 229 -19.70 -7.95 -0.60
CA GLU A 229 -19.27 -9.18 0.05
C GLU A 229 -19.13 -10.34 -0.95
N GLN A 230 -20.09 -10.48 -1.86
CA GLN A 230 -20.07 -11.56 -2.86
C GLN A 230 -18.85 -11.45 -3.80
N GLY A 231 -18.56 -10.22 -4.32
CA GLY A 231 -17.40 -10.02 -5.17
C GLY A 231 -16.07 -10.28 -4.45
N PHE A 232 -15.96 -9.87 -3.19
CA PHE A 232 -14.81 -10.22 -2.36
C PHE A 232 -14.64 -11.74 -2.22
N ARG A 233 -15.73 -12.46 -1.94
CA ARG A 233 -15.69 -13.90 -1.76
C ARG A 233 -15.33 -14.65 -3.04
N ASP A 234 -16.01 -14.35 -4.15
CA ASP A 234 -15.90 -15.12 -5.39
C ASP A 234 -14.57 -14.88 -6.09
N TRP A 235 -14.07 -13.65 -6.04
CA TRP A 235 -12.91 -13.25 -6.83
C TRP A 235 -11.60 -13.17 -6.01
N HIS A 236 -11.70 -13.13 -4.69
CA HIS A 236 -10.52 -13.14 -3.82
C HIS A 236 -10.53 -14.32 -2.83
N GLN A 237 -11.47 -14.33 -1.89
CA GLN A 237 -11.36 -15.19 -0.72
C GLN A 237 -11.39 -16.69 -1.07
N ILE A 238 -12.36 -17.12 -1.87
CA ILE A 238 -12.50 -18.54 -2.25
C ILE A 238 -11.30 -19.02 -3.08
N PRO A 239 -10.87 -18.30 -4.14
CA PRO A 239 -9.66 -18.67 -4.89
C PRO A 239 -8.41 -18.69 -4.00
N PHE A 240 -8.23 -17.71 -3.13
CA PHE A 240 -7.10 -17.60 -2.21
C PHE A 240 -7.04 -18.80 -1.23
N LEU A 241 -8.17 -19.14 -0.61
CA LEU A 241 -8.26 -20.28 0.29
C LEU A 241 -7.96 -21.62 -0.40
N ARG A 242 -8.34 -21.74 -1.68
CA ARG A 242 -8.04 -22.94 -2.48
C ARG A 242 -6.59 -23.02 -2.91
N ALA A 243 -5.99 -21.89 -3.26
CA ALA A 243 -4.61 -21.82 -3.73
C ALA A 243 -3.58 -22.01 -2.60
N MET A 244 -3.90 -21.57 -1.40
CA MET A 244 -3.01 -21.62 -0.24
C MET A 244 -3.73 -22.21 0.98
N PRO A 245 -4.07 -23.52 0.94
CA PRO A 245 -4.84 -24.16 2.01
C PRO A 245 -4.06 -24.29 3.32
N ASP A 246 -2.74 -24.30 3.25
CA ASP A 246 -1.79 -24.45 4.35
C ASP A 246 -1.17 -23.13 4.84
N ARG A 247 -1.66 -21.99 4.33
CA ARG A 247 -1.18 -20.69 4.75
C ARG A 247 -1.34 -20.48 6.26
N ALA A 248 -0.35 -19.83 6.84
CA ALA A 248 -0.40 -19.42 8.24
C ALA A 248 0.14 -17.98 8.38
N LEU A 249 -0.37 -17.26 9.37
CA LEU A 249 0.26 -16.04 9.84
C LEU A 249 1.55 -16.40 10.57
N ASP A 250 2.52 -15.49 10.56
CA ASP A 250 3.73 -15.67 11.35
C ASP A 250 3.33 -15.81 12.83
N PRO A 251 3.63 -16.94 13.47
CA PRO A 251 3.20 -17.19 14.86
C PRO A 251 3.85 -16.22 15.87
N SER A 252 4.94 -15.53 15.48
CA SER A 252 5.52 -14.50 16.35
C SER A 252 4.61 -13.28 16.49
N GLY A 253 3.71 -13.04 15.53
CA GLY A 253 2.78 -11.91 15.54
C GLY A 253 3.44 -10.52 15.57
N LEU A 254 4.77 -10.49 15.52
CA LEU A 254 5.56 -9.28 15.77
C LEU A 254 5.77 -8.42 14.52
N THR A 255 5.33 -8.89 13.37
CA THR A 255 5.60 -8.21 12.10
C THR A 255 4.47 -7.29 11.64
N SER A 256 3.30 -7.34 12.28
CA SER A 256 2.18 -6.46 11.92
C SER A 256 2.23 -5.14 12.68
N HIS A 257 2.23 -4.05 11.93
CA HIS A 257 2.24 -2.68 12.43
C HIS A 257 0.95 -1.99 12.00
N TRP A 258 0.18 -1.55 12.98
CA TRP A 258 -1.14 -0.94 12.79
C TRP A 258 -1.10 0.53 13.17
N VAL A 259 -1.55 1.39 12.28
CA VAL A 259 -1.78 2.81 12.55
C VAL A 259 -3.12 3.24 11.99
N ALA A 260 -3.75 4.19 12.67
CA ALA A 260 -5.07 4.68 12.29
C ALA A 260 -5.18 6.19 12.50
N GLN A 261 -5.90 6.85 11.59
CA GLN A 261 -6.18 8.27 11.67
C GLN A 261 -7.58 8.55 11.07
N GLY A 262 -8.46 9.12 11.85
CA GLY A 262 -9.84 9.39 11.42
C GLY A 262 -10.55 8.11 10.98
N ASN A 263 -11.01 8.09 9.73
CA ASN A 263 -11.72 6.97 9.11
C ASN A 263 -10.80 5.92 8.47
N TYR A 264 -9.49 6.08 8.57
CA TYR A 264 -8.52 5.26 7.87
C TYR A 264 -7.70 4.43 8.83
N VAL A 265 -7.47 3.18 8.45
CA VAL A 265 -6.57 2.24 9.13
C VAL A 265 -5.63 1.68 8.08
N CYS A 266 -4.37 1.59 8.39
CA CYS A 266 -3.41 0.87 7.59
C CYS A 266 -2.62 -0.13 8.43
N GLU A 267 -2.23 -1.20 7.76
CA GLU A 267 -1.42 -2.28 8.32
C GLU A 267 -0.29 -2.60 7.37
N THR A 268 0.87 -2.83 7.92
CA THR A 268 2.03 -3.36 7.20
C THR A 268 2.74 -4.42 8.03
N GLY A 269 3.50 -5.28 7.38
CA GLY A 269 4.33 -6.28 8.02
C GLY A 269 5.28 -6.94 7.03
N TRP A 270 6.51 -7.23 7.45
CA TRP A 270 7.52 -7.79 6.57
C TRP A 270 8.45 -8.78 7.29
N PRO A 271 8.44 -10.06 6.94
CA PRO A 271 7.34 -10.78 6.28
C PRO A 271 6.17 -10.97 7.25
N ASN A 272 4.96 -11.10 6.72
CA ASN A 272 3.74 -11.17 7.52
C ASN A 272 3.02 -12.54 7.39
N MET A 273 3.21 -13.24 6.28
CA MET A 273 2.56 -14.52 5.99
C MET A 273 3.56 -15.54 5.47
N ARG A 274 3.40 -16.80 5.89
CA ARG A 274 4.17 -17.98 5.43
C ARG A 274 3.26 -19.02 4.82
#